data_9536508056e4f88b5b5bb168cc1c7e14
#
_entry.id   9536508056e4f88b5b5bb168cc1c7e14
#
_cell.length_a   1.000
_cell.length_b   1.000
_cell.length_c   1.000
_cell.angle_alpha   90.00
_cell.angle_beta   90.00
_cell.angle_gamma   90.00
#
_symmetry.space_group_name_H-M   'P 1'
#
loop_
_entity.id
_entity.type
_entity.pdbx_description
1 polymer ?
#
loop_
_entity_poly.entity_id
_entity_poly.type
_entity_poly.pdbx_seq_one_letter_code
_entity_poly.pdbx_strand_id
1 'polypeptide(L)'
;MKYEIRHAAALLSTGHGMVDFYGNFLPILLPLLMTQFGLSLTMCGVLVMVSSVTTNMLQPVIGCVMDRRNFSPLLPWLVPAAAAPMCLVGYVSHTALLFLVVAVTGIAVAAYHPLSSMLIGRTAAEGRGNGMMSYFIAGGNAGMAFVPLILVAFLDYFPLRALPLLLLPTILIAVFFLRSGLCAVSTLPEHTPTHPSKLSHVLFARTTITLNLAMGLRCWTHGAFGTFLPLLLVRSGEDTHAAGLFLMIFMVGGMVGGLVGGNLADSLSGRRIIVGALLLCILPSAYYFTHVSTDVLGGAVLFAAGFMLMAPQPSSIIWAQQALPENAGMASGMMLDMSFGLGSLGVAATAALGDVIGLAPALLVSVLALPLAAILAYITPEPRS
;
A
#
# COMPACT_ATOMS: atom_id res chain seq x y z
N MET A 1 12.89 -26.65 -5.94
CA MET A 1 12.60 -26.41 -7.36
C MET A 1 11.81 -25.10 -7.41
N LYS A 2 12.47 -23.96 -7.76
CA LYS A 2 11.77 -22.66 -7.90
C LYS A 2 10.86 -22.74 -9.13
N TYR A 3 9.58 -22.46 -8.97
CA TYR A 3 8.64 -22.37 -10.07
C TYR A 3 8.86 -21.05 -10.81
N GLU A 4 9.63 -21.07 -11.90
CA GLU A 4 9.69 -19.92 -12.80
C GLU A 4 8.40 -19.82 -13.62
N ILE A 5 7.48 -18.99 -13.18
CA ILE A 5 6.27 -18.69 -13.94
C ILE A 5 6.52 -17.39 -14.70
N ARG A 6 6.66 -17.52 -16.02
CA ARG A 6 7.14 -16.49 -16.94
C ARG A 6 6.41 -15.14 -16.87
N HIS A 7 5.22 -15.11 -16.32
CA HIS A 7 4.38 -13.90 -16.22
C HIS A 7 3.82 -13.67 -14.80
N ALA A 8 4.40 -14.31 -13.78
CA ALA A 8 3.89 -14.22 -12.41
C ALA A 8 3.81 -12.77 -11.91
N ALA A 9 4.88 -12.01 -12.08
CA ALA A 9 4.92 -10.62 -11.65
C ALA A 9 3.84 -9.77 -12.33
N ALA A 10 3.67 -9.90 -13.64
CA ALA A 10 2.66 -9.14 -14.39
C ALA A 10 1.22 -9.50 -13.94
N LEU A 11 0.92 -10.79 -13.80
CA LEU A 11 -0.41 -11.23 -13.37
C LEU A 11 -0.70 -10.82 -11.92
N LEU A 12 0.26 -11.00 -11.01
CA LEU A 12 0.10 -10.61 -9.61
C LEU A 12 0.00 -9.07 -9.46
N SER A 13 0.77 -8.30 -10.25
CA SER A 13 0.68 -6.84 -10.29
C SER A 13 -0.66 -6.35 -10.83
N THR A 14 -1.17 -6.98 -11.89
CA THR A 14 -2.50 -6.64 -12.44
C THR A 14 -3.60 -6.96 -11.42
N GLY A 15 -3.53 -8.12 -10.78
CA GLY A 15 -4.45 -8.50 -9.71
C GLY A 15 -4.38 -7.51 -8.54
N HIS A 16 -3.17 -7.06 -8.14
CA HIS A 16 -2.98 -6.05 -7.09
C HIS A 16 -3.64 -4.72 -7.47
N GLY A 17 -3.39 -4.24 -8.69
CA GLY A 17 -4.05 -3.02 -9.18
C GLY A 17 -5.57 -3.13 -9.17
N MET A 18 -6.12 -4.28 -9.53
CA MET A 18 -7.57 -4.49 -9.48
C MET A 18 -8.09 -4.53 -8.04
N VAL A 19 -7.43 -5.23 -7.12
CA VAL A 19 -7.84 -5.30 -5.72
C VAL A 19 -7.82 -3.92 -5.08
N ASP A 20 -6.79 -3.13 -5.31
CA ASP A 20 -6.68 -1.76 -4.80
C ASP A 20 -7.66 -0.80 -5.48
N PHE A 21 -7.95 -1.01 -6.76
CA PHE A 21 -8.98 -0.26 -7.47
C PHE A 21 -10.35 -0.41 -6.79
N TYR A 22 -10.82 -1.65 -6.57
CA TYR A 22 -12.12 -1.88 -5.93
C TYR A 22 -12.11 -1.55 -4.42
N GLY A 23 -11.01 -1.81 -3.74
CA GLY A 23 -10.83 -1.48 -2.33
C GLY A 23 -10.94 0.02 -2.04
N ASN A 24 -10.62 0.86 -3.03
CA ASN A 24 -10.68 2.31 -2.92
C ASN A 24 -11.96 2.95 -3.51
N PHE A 25 -13.01 2.18 -3.77
CA PHE A 25 -14.31 2.73 -4.21
C PHE A 25 -15.00 3.57 -3.13
N LEU A 26 -14.84 3.18 -1.87
CA LEU A 26 -15.56 3.80 -0.75
C LEU A 26 -15.39 5.32 -0.68
N PRO A 27 -14.20 5.92 -0.76
CA PRO A 27 -14.05 7.38 -0.70
C PRO A 27 -14.83 8.13 -1.78
N ILE A 28 -14.88 7.57 -3.00
CA ILE A 28 -15.59 8.18 -4.14
C ILE A 28 -17.11 8.01 -3.99
N LEU A 29 -17.56 6.85 -3.49
CA LEU A 29 -18.97 6.57 -3.29
C LEU A 29 -19.56 7.21 -2.03
N LEU A 30 -18.72 7.61 -1.08
CA LEU A 30 -19.15 8.07 0.25
C LEU A 30 -20.18 9.20 0.19
N PRO A 31 -20.06 10.25 -0.63
CA PRO A 31 -21.10 11.30 -0.74
C PRO A 31 -22.45 10.76 -1.20
N LEU A 32 -22.46 9.82 -2.17
CA LEU A 32 -23.68 9.19 -2.66
C LEU A 32 -24.31 8.29 -1.59
N LEU A 33 -23.50 7.49 -0.90
CA LEU A 33 -23.94 6.61 0.19
C LEU A 33 -24.44 7.41 1.38
N MET A 34 -23.79 8.53 1.70
CA MET A 34 -24.22 9.45 2.74
C MET A 34 -25.66 9.93 2.49
N THR A 35 -25.94 10.36 1.27
CA THR A 35 -27.28 10.80 0.87
C THR A 35 -28.28 9.65 0.83
N GLN A 36 -27.91 8.50 0.25
CA GLN A 36 -28.81 7.34 0.07
C GLN A 36 -29.24 6.72 1.42
N PHE A 37 -28.34 6.65 2.39
CA PHE A 37 -28.58 6.00 3.69
C PHE A 37 -28.85 7.00 4.82
N GLY A 38 -28.83 8.32 4.56
CA GLY A 38 -28.96 9.34 5.60
C GLY A 38 -27.84 9.28 6.66
N LEU A 39 -26.61 8.99 6.25
CA LEU A 39 -25.50 8.81 7.19
C LEU A 39 -25.05 10.15 7.77
N SER A 40 -24.84 10.20 9.08
CA SER A 40 -24.13 11.31 9.71
C SER A 40 -22.63 11.28 9.34
N LEU A 41 -21.93 12.40 9.51
CA LEU A 41 -20.47 12.46 9.33
C LEU A 41 -19.75 11.45 10.24
N THR A 42 -20.24 11.26 11.47
CA THR A 42 -19.72 10.25 12.42
C THR A 42 -19.85 8.85 11.84
N MET A 43 -21.04 8.50 11.29
CA MET A 43 -21.25 7.18 10.65
C MET A 43 -20.35 6.98 9.45
N CYS A 44 -20.13 8.01 8.62
CA CYS A 44 -19.17 7.99 7.53
C CYS A 44 -17.75 7.73 8.04
N GLY A 45 -17.34 8.39 9.11
CA GLY A 45 -16.04 8.16 9.76
C GLY A 45 -15.88 6.73 10.27
N VAL A 46 -16.93 6.18 10.91
CA VAL A 46 -16.93 4.77 11.37
C VAL A 46 -16.84 3.80 10.17
N LEU A 47 -17.54 4.09 9.07
CA LEU A 47 -17.49 3.27 7.86
C LEU A 47 -16.07 3.24 7.23
N VAL A 48 -15.43 4.41 7.15
CA VAL A 48 -14.03 4.53 6.70
C VAL A 48 -13.09 3.81 7.67
N MET A 49 -13.31 3.91 8.97
CA MET A 49 -12.53 3.19 9.98
C MET A 49 -12.66 1.66 9.80
N VAL A 50 -13.87 1.14 9.59
CA VAL A 50 -14.09 -0.30 9.32
C VAL A 50 -13.34 -0.71 8.06
N SER A 51 -13.42 0.07 6.97
CA SER A 51 -12.64 -0.18 5.75
C SER A 51 -11.14 -0.25 6.07
N SER A 52 -10.59 0.75 6.74
CA SER A 52 -9.16 0.84 7.05
C SER A 52 -8.69 -0.31 7.95
N VAL A 53 -9.46 -0.65 8.98
CA VAL A 53 -9.11 -1.76 9.89
C VAL A 53 -9.13 -3.09 9.15
N THR A 54 -10.16 -3.35 8.35
CA THR A 54 -10.30 -4.63 7.64
C THR A 54 -9.29 -4.76 6.50
N THR A 55 -8.96 -3.68 5.81
CA THR A 55 -7.99 -3.69 4.71
C THR A 55 -6.55 -3.74 5.21
N ASN A 56 -6.20 -2.92 6.21
CA ASN A 56 -4.79 -2.70 6.56
C ASN A 56 -4.35 -3.44 7.83
N MET A 57 -5.16 -3.38 8.91
CA MET A 57 -4.73 -3.94 10.19
C MET A 57 -4.89 -5.47 10.28
N LEU A 58 -5.77 -6.08 9.47
CA LEU A 58 -5.92 -7.51 9.45
C LEU A 58 -4.85 -8.25 8.64
N GLN A 59 -4.09 -7.57 7.78
CA GLN A 59 -3.10 -8.23 6.92
C GLN A 59 -2.06 -9.06 7.65
N PRO A 60 -1.41 -8.59 8.74
CA PRO A 60 -0.46 -9.43 9.48
C PRO A 60 -1.11 -10.67 10.07
N VAL A 61 -2.35 -10.56 10.54
CA VAL A 61 -3.10 -11.68 11.11
C VAL A 61 -3.44 -12.72 10.03
N ILE A 62 -3.96 -12.25 8.89
CA ILE A 62 -4.28 -13.10 7.73
C ILE A 62 -3.00 -13.73 7.19
N GLY A 63 -1.90 -12.97 7.07
CA GLY A 63 -0.59 -13.47 6.67
C GLY A 63 -0.09 -14.58 7.59
N CYS A 64 -0.23 -14.41 8.92
CA CYS A 64 0.11 -15.44 9.90
C CYS A 64 -0.70 -16.75 9.72
N VAL A 65 -1.97 -16.65 9.32
CA VAL A 65 -2.80 -17.83 8.98
C VAL A 65 -2.30 -18.48 7.69
N MET A 66 -1.93 -17.67 6.69
CA MET A 66 -1.41 -18.13 5.40
C MET A 66 -0.02 -18.78 5.52
N ASP A 67 0.78 -18.40 6.49
CA ASP A 67 2.08 -19.04 6.78
C ASP A 67 1.94 -20.50 7.23
N ARG A 68 0.74 -20.88 7.71
CA ARG A 68 0.47 -22.23 8.25
C ARG A 68 -0.22 -23.16 7.25
N ARG A 69 -0.84 -22.64 6.20
CA ARG A 69 -1.58 -23.41 5.19
C ARG A 69 -1.39 -22.78 3.83
N ASN A 70 -1.31 -23.60 2.80
CA ASN A 70 -1.23 -23.10 1.43
C ASN A 70 -2.59 -22.56 0.97
N PHE A 71 -2.68 -21.26 0.80
CA PHE A 71 -3.87 -20.55 0.29
C PHE A 71 -3.77 -20.18 -1.20
N SER A 72 -2.71 -20.57 -1.92
CA SER A 72 -2.56 -20.26 -3.35
C SER A 72 -3.77 -20.68 -4.21
N PRO A 73 -4.51 -21.76 -3.91
CA PRO A 73 -5.72 -22.10 -4.65
C PRO A 73 -6.84 -21.06 -4.54
N LEU A 74 -6.81 -20.16 -3.53
CA LEU A 74 -7.80 -19.09 -3.39
C LEU A 74 -7.48 -17.86 -4.24
N LEU A 75 -6.26 -17.73 -4.77
CA LEU A 75 -5.81 -16.56 -5.53
C LEU A 75 -6.82 -16.08 -6.61
N PRO A 76 -7.43 -16.98 -7.44
CA PRO A 76 -8.37 -16.56 -8.48
C PRO A 76 -9.65 -15.92 -7.94
N TRP A 77 -10.01 -16.24 -6.72
CA TRP A 77 -11.26 -15.79 -6.10
C TRP A 77 -11.11 -14.50 -5.30
N LEU A 78 -9.89 -14.14 -4.90
CA LEU A 78 -9.67 -12.97 -4.03
C LEU A 78 -9.95 -11.65 -4.74
N VAL A 79 -9.63 -11.51 -6.06
CA VAL A 79 -9.96 -10.30 -6.82
C VAL A 79 -11.46 -10.13 -6.99
N PRO A 80 -12.24 -11.15 -7.45
CA PRO A 80 -13.69 -11.07 -7.46
C PRO A 80 -14.30 -10.84 -6.06
N ALA A 81 -13.74 -11.46 -5.00
CA ALA A 81 -14.22 -11.29 -3.64
C ALA A 81 -13.99 -9.88 -3.09
N ALA A 82 -12.91 -9.20 -3.50
CA ALA A 82 -12.68 -7.80 -3.17
C ALA A 82 -13.61 -6.86 -3.94
N ALA A 83 -13.91 -7.18 -5.20
CA ALA A 83 -14.71 -6.33 -6.08
C ALA A 83 -16.23 -6.48 -5.87
N ALA A 84 -16.72 -7.71 -5.76
CA ALA A 84 -18.15 -8.00 -5.81
C ALA A 84 -18.96 -7.26 -4.73
N PRO A 85 -18.55 -7.20 -3.44
CA PRO A 85 -19.35 -6.50 -2.45
C PRO A 85 -19.49 -5.02 -2.78
N MET A 86 -18.41 -4.32 -3.16
CA MET A 86 -18.47 -2.90 -3.51
C MET A 86 -19.22 -2.65 -4.82
N CYS A 87 -19.14 -3.54 -5.81
CA CYS A 87 -19.92 -3.44 -7.03
C CYS A 87 -21.43 -3.70 -6.78
N LEU A 88 -21.78 -4.43 -5.73
CA LEU A 88 -23.16 -4.68 -5.34
C LEU A 88 -23.73 -3.62 -4.37
N VAL A 89 -22.96 -2.59 -4.00
CA VAL A 89 -23.38 -1.57 -3.04
C VAL A 89 -24.66 -0.84 -3.44
N GLY A 90 -24.93 -0.69 -4.74
CA GLY A 90 -26.16 -0.09 -5.27
C GLY A 90 -27.45 -0.87 -4.98
N TYR A 91 -27.34 -2.12 -4.54
CA TYR A 91 -28.47 -2.99 -4.15
C TYR A 91 -28.62 -3.12 -2.63
N VAL A 92 -27.72 -2.51 -1.87
CA VAL A 92 -27.77 -2.51 -0.41
C VAL A 92 -28.96 -1.66 0.04
N SER A 93 -29.77 -2.19 0.98
CA SER A 93 -30.98 -1.53 1.48
C SER A 93 -30.86 -1.06 2.94
N HIS A 94 -29.87 -1.54 3.68
CA HIS A 94 -29.71 -1.25 5.11
C HIS A 94 -28.27 -0.87 5.44
N THR A 95 -28.10 0.09 6.36
CA THR A 95 -26.79 0.56 6.81
C THR A 95 -25.90 -0.58 7.35
N ALA A 96 -26.49 -1.53 8.10
CA ALA A 96 -25.73 -2.70 8.60
C ALA A 96 -25.15 -3.54 7.47
N LEU A 97 -25.90 -3.73 6.36
CA LEU A 97 -25.39 -4.44 5.19
C LEU A 97 -24.30 -3.65 4.47
N LEU A 98 -24.38 -2.31 4.47
CA LEU A 98 -23.31 -1.46 3.93
C LEU A 98 -21.99 -1.67 4.69
N PHE A 99 -22.04 -1.71 6.02
CA PHE A 99 -20.87 -2.02 6.85
C PHE A 99 -20.30 -3.41 6.55
N LEU A 100 -21.17 -4.39 6.38
CA LEU A 100 -20.76 -5.75 6.00
C LEU A 100 -20.08 -5.79 4.63
N VAL A 101 -20.64 -5.12 3.64
CA VAL A 101 -20.07 -5.00 2.27
C VAL A 101 -18.66 -4.42 2.33
N VAL A 102 -18.48 -3.32 3.06
CA VAL A 102 -17.18 -2.65 3.22
C VAL A 102 -16.19 -3.57 3.96
N ALA A 103 -16.63 -4.24 5.03
CA ALA A 103 -15.77 -5.15 5.78
C ALA A 103 -15.33 -6.36 4.97
N VAL A 104 -16.24 -6.98 4.19
CA VAL A 104 -15.93 -8.14 3.34
C VAL A 104 -14.96 -7.75 2.23
N THR A 105 -15.16 -6.60 1.58
CA THR A 105 -14.18 -6.04 0.63
C THR A 105 -12.81 -5.89 1.29
N GLY A 106 -12.74 -5.23 2.45
CA GLY A 106 -11.48 -5.01 3.17
C GLY A 106 -10.77 -6.31 3.53
N ILE A 107 -11.49 -7.33 4.01
CA ILE A 107 -10.93 -8.66 4.33
C ILE A 107 -10.36 -9.34 3.07
N ALA A 108 -11.05 -9.26 1.93
CA ALA A 108 -10.56 -9.85 0.69
C ALA A 108 -9.30 -9.14 0.16
N VAL A 109 -9.26 -7.80 0.25
CA VAL A 109 -8.05 -7.00 -0.02
C VAL A 109 -6.93 -7.42 0.90
N ALA A 110 -7.18 -7.47 2.22
CA ALA A 110 -6.21 -7.88 3.23
C ALA A 110 -5.69 -9.32 3.04
N ALA A 111 -6.46 -10.19 2.40
CA ALA A 111 -6.03 -11.54 2.07
C ALA A 111 -5.17 -11.60 0.78
N TYR A 112 -5.48 -10.76 -0.20
CA TYR A 112 -4.75 -10.74 -1.47
C TYR A 112 -3.30 -10.30 -1.30
N HIS A 113 -3.04 -9.25 -0.52
CA HIS A 113 -1.71 -8.64 -0.40
C HIS A 113 -0.64 -9.60 0.13
N PRO A 114 -0.78 -10.24 1.32
CA PRO A 114 0.23 -11.18 1.81
C PRO A 114 0.36 -12.40 0.90
N LEU A 115 -0.76 -12.97 0.40
CA LEU A 115 -0.71 -14.13 -0.47
C LEU A 115 0.08 -13.86 -1.75
N SER A 116 -0.23 -12.77 -2.45
CA SER A 116 0.43 -12.43 -3.71
C SER A 116 1.89 -12.01 -3.51
N SER A 117 2.22 -11.30 -2.43
CA SER A 117 3.61 -10.97 -2.11
C SER A 117 4.45 -12.21 -1.76
N MET A 118 3.87 -13.22 -1.07
CA MET A 118 4.51 -14.51 -0.87
C MET A 118 4.76 -15.23 -2.20
N LEU A 119 3.76 -15.23 -3.10
CA LEU A 119 3.91 -15.81 -4.44
C LEU A 119 4.99 -15.10 -5.27
N ILE A 120 5.12 -13.79 -5.18
CA ILE A 120 6.25 -13.04 -5.76
C ILE A 120 7.58 -13.59 -5.22
N GLY A 121 7.72 -13.71 -3.90
CA GLY A 121 8.94 -14.24 -3.28
C GLY A 121 9.27 -15.67 -3.72
N ARG A 122 8.25 -16.51 -3.98
CA ARG A 122 8.42 -17.92 -4.41
C ARG A 122 8.69 -18.09 -5.90
N THR A 123 8.18 -17.19 -6.74
CA THR A 123 8.28 -17.27 -8.20
C THR A 123 9.41 -16.40 -8.78
N ALA A 124 9.97 -15.49 -7.98
CA ALA A 124 11.07 -14.65 -8.39
C ALA A 124 12.30 -15.48 -8.73
N ALA A 125 12.94 -15.17 -9.87
CA ALA A 125 14.26 -15.68 -10.19
C ALA A 125 15.28 -15.23 -9.14
N GLU A 126 16.38 -15.96 -9.00
CA GLU A 126 17.42 -15.63 -8.04
C GLU A 126 17.97 -14.22 -8.27
N GLY A 127 18.05 -13.42 -7.22
CA GLY A 127 18.49 -12.02 -7.28
C GLY A 127 17.49 -11.04 -7.89
N ARG A 128 16.25 -11.43 -8.23
CA ARG A 128 15.23 -10.53 -8.82
C ARG A 128 13.99 -10.29 -7.96
N GLY A 129 14.04 -10.65 -6.68
CA GLY A 129 12.91 -10.55 -5.77
C GLY A 129 12.43 -9.11 -5.56
N ASN A 130 13.34 -8.16 -5.35
CA ASN A 130 12.99 -6.75 -5.13
C ASN A 130 12.41 -6.11 -6.39
N GLY A 131 12.98 -6.40 -7.58
CA GLY A 131 12.44 -5.92 -8.85
C GLY A 131 11.03 -6.43 -9.10
N MET A 132 10.76 -7.73 -8.90
CA MET A 132 9.42 -8.28 -9.05
C MET A 132 8.44 -7.69 -8.03
N MET A 133 8.87 -7.46 -6.79
CA MET A 133 8.07 -6.80 -5.76
C MET A 133 7.77 -5.34 -6.12
N SER A 134 8.71 -4.64 -6.75
CA SER A 134 8.47 -3.26 -7.20
C SER A 134 7.40 -3.16 -8.29
N TYR A 135 7.37 -4.09 -9.24
CA TYR A 135 6.28 -4.17 -10.23
C TYR A 135 4.94 -4.48 -9.58
N PHE A 136 4.93 -5.36 -8.58
CA PHE A 136 3.73 -5.68 -7.82
C PHE A 136 3.16 -4.44 -7.11
N ILE A 137 3.99 -3.67 -6.41
CA ILE A 137 3.58 -2.45 -5.72
C ILE A 137 3.13 -1.36 -6.71
N ALA A 138 3.84 -1.21 -7.84
CA ALA A 138 3.45 -0.26 -8.88
C ALA A 138 2.07 -0.58 -9.46
N GLY A 139 1.73 -1.86 -9.57
CA GLY A 139 0.38 -2.31 -9.98
C GLY A 139 -0.70 -1.81 -9.02
N GLY A 140 -0.52 -2.00 -7.71
CA GLY A 140 -1.44 -1.51 -6.68
C GLY A 140 -1.62 0.03 -6.74
N ASN A 141 -0.51 0.76 -6.75
CA ASN A 141 -0.52 2.22 -6.84
C ASN A 141 -1.25 2.72 -8.10
N ALA A 142 -1.04 2.06 -9.25
CA ALA A 142 -1.76 2.38 -10.48
C ALA A 142 -3.27 2.13 -10.32
N GLY A 143 -3.65 0.99 -9.71
CA GLY A 143 -5.05 0.68 -9.42
C GLY A 143 -5.73 1.79 -8.63
N MET A 144 -5.14 2.21 -7.51
CA MET A 144 -5.66 3.31 -6.69
C MET A 144 -5.76 4.63 -7.47
N ALA A 145 -4.73 4.97 -8.28
CA ALA A 145 -4.69 6.23 -9.02
C ALA A 145 -5.80 6.33 -10.08
N PHE A 146 -6.24 5.21 -10.65
CA PHE A 146 -7.29 5.18 -11.66
C PHE A 146 -8.72 5.17 -11.10
N VAL A 147 -8.90 4.96 -9.79
CA VAL A 147 -10.25 4.92 -9.18
C VAL A 147 -11.07 6.18 -9.47
N PRO A 148 -10.60 7.40 -9.14
CA PRO A 148 -11.40 8.60 -9.38
C PRO A 148 -11.76 8.76 -10.86
N LEU A 149 -10.80 8.54 -11.75
CA LEU A 149 -10.99 8.72 -13.20
C LEU A 149 -12.04 7.76 -13.75
N ILE A 150 -11.92 6.47 -13.43
CA ILE A 150 -12.80 5.45 -14.03
C ILE A 150 -14.16 5.43 -13.33
N LEU A 151 -14.18 5.50 -12.00
CA LEU A 151 -15.43 5.38 -11.24
C LEU A 151 -16.32 6.60 -11.39
N VAL A 152 -15.76 7.82 -11.37
CA VAL A 152 -16.52 9.05 -11.60
C VAL A 152 -17.08 9.06 -13.02
N ALA A 153 -16.24 8.81 -14.04
CA ALA A 153 -16.70 8.74 -15.42
C ALA A 153 -17.76 7.65 -15.62
N PHE A 154 -17.68 6.52 -14.93
CA PHE A 154 -18.71 5.49 -14.97
C PHE A 154 -20.04 5.99 -14.39
N LEU A 155 -20.00 6.66 -13.23
CA LEU A 155 -21.19 7.16 -12.54
C LEU A 155 -21.84 8.36 -13.26
N ASP A 156 -21.12 9.08 -14.12
CA ASP A 156 -21.69 10.13 -14.96
C ASP A 156 -22.65 9.56 -16.03
N TYR A 157 -22.43 8.33 -16.49
CA TYR A 157 -23.23 7.69 -17.53
C TYR A 157 -24.15 6.56 -17.04
N PHE A 158 -23.82 5.96 -15.89
CA PHE A 158 -24.51 4.78 -15.37
C PHE A 158 -24.94 4.97 -13.91
N PRO A 159 -26.14 4.50 -13.53
CA PRO A 159 -26.59 4.54 -12.15
C PRO A 159 -25.73 3.63 -11.25
N LEU A 160 -25.74 3.88 -9.95
CA LEU A 160 -25.01 3.08 -8.94
C LEU A 160 -25.29 1.56 -9.04
N ARG A 161 -26.52 1.19 -9.44
CA ARG A 161 -26.92 -0.21 -9.66
C ARG A 161 -26.26 -0.88 -10.87
N ALA A 162 -25.60 -0.13 -11.74
CA ALA A 162 -24.86 -0.67 -12.87
C ALA A 162 -23.40 -1.06 -12.52
N LEU A 163 -22.91 -0.75 -11.32
CA LEU A 163 -21.55 -1.12 -10.86
C LEU A 163 -21.17 -2.60 -11.08
N PRO A 164 -22.10 -3.59 -11.03
CA PRO A 164 -21.76 -4.98 -11.37
C PRO A 164 -21.15 -5.17 -12.76
N LEU A 165 -21.36 -4.25 -13.71
CA LEU A 165 -20.68 -4.31 -15.01
C LEU A 165 -19.15 -4.22 -14.87
N LEU A 166 -18.66 -3.53 -13.83
CA LEU A 166 -17.24 -3.44 -13.52
C LEU A 166 -16.65 -4.76 -12.98
N LEU A 167 -17.46 -5.81 -12.71
CA LEU A 167 -16.95 -7.13 -12.33
C LEU A 167 -16.34 -7.91 -13.50
N LEU A 168 -16.66 -7.57 -14.74
CA LEU A 168 -16.17 -8.31 -15.91
C LEU A 168 -14.64 -8.46 -15.95
N PRO A 169 -13.81 -7.40 -15.69
CA PRO A 169 -12.37 -7.54 -15.63
C PRO A 169 -11.90 -8.52 -14.55
N THR A 170 -12.62 -8.61 -13.42
CA THR A 170 -12.22 -9.52 -12.32
C THR A 170 -12.39 -10.99 -12.68
N ILE A 171 -13.41 -11.31 -13.51
CA ILE A 171 -13.61 -12.66 -14.02
C ILE A 171 -12.46 -13.02 -14.98
N LEU A 172 -12.06 -12.09 -15.82
CA LEU A 172 -10.96 -12.30 -16.76
C LEU A 172 -9.64 -12.59 -16.02
N ILE A 173 -9.27 -11.79 -15.02
CA ILE A 173 -8.05 -12.03 -14.25
C ILE A 173 -8.12 -13.34 -13.45
N ALA A 174 -9.30 -13.73 -12.93
CA ALA A 174 -9.49 -15.01 -12.26
C ALA A 174 -9.20 -16.20 -13.21
N VAL A 175 -9.68 -16.13 -14.46
CA VAL A 175 -9.37 -17.13 -15.50
C VAL A 175 -7.87 -17.18 -15.81
N PHE A 176 -7.20 -16.03 -15.88
CA PHE A 176 -5.74 -16.01 -16.06
C PHE A 176 -5.00 -16.63 -14.87
N PHE A 177 -5.41 -16.37 -13.63
CA PHE A 177 -4.82 -17.02 -12.46
C PHE A 177 -5.00 -18.55 -12.49
N LEU A 178 -6.19 -19.03 -12.83
CA LEU A 178 -6.47 -20.48 -12.95
C LEU A 178 -5.57 -21.16 -14.00
N ARG A 179 -5.23 -20.45 -15.09
CA ARG A 179 -4.40 -20.98 -16.18
C ARG A 179 -2.91 -20.76 -15.99
N SER A 180 -2.49 -19.89 -15.08
CA SER A 180 -1.08 -19.49 -14.91
C SER A 180 -0.20 -20.51 -14.21
N GLY A 181 -0.81 -21.47 -13.49
CA GLY A 181 -0.07 -22.37 -12.60
C GLY A 181 0.25 -21.78 -11.22
N LEU A 182 -0.03 -20.48 -10.97
CA LEU A 182 0.21 -19.84 -9.67
C LEU A 182 -0.55 -20.51 -8.51
N CYS A 183 -1.74 -21.05 -8.79
CA CYS A 183 -2.54 -21.75 -7.79
C CYS A 183 -1.89 -23.05 -7.30
N ALA A 184 -0.94 -23.62 -8.05
CA ALA A 184 -0.21 -24.84 -7.68
C ALA A 184 1.09 -24.52 -6.91
N VAL A 185 1.52 -23.26 -6.87
CA VAL A 185 2.72 -22.84 -6.13
C VAL A 185 2.44 -22.88 -4.64
N SER A 186 3.19 -23.67 -3.89
CA SER A 186 3.10 -23.66 -2.43
C SER A 186 3.78 -22.42 -1.86
N THR A 187 3.04 -21.71 -1.01
CA THR A 187 3.59 -20.59 -0.22
C THR A 187 4.20 -21.05 1.10
N LEU A 188 4.01 -22.34 1.47
CA LEU A 188 4.56 -22.88 2.71
C LEU A 188 6.10 -22.91 2.67
N PRO A 189 6.76 -22.75 3.83
CA PRO A 189 8.19 -22.91 3.96
C PRO A 189 8.64 -24.29 3.46
N GLU A 190 9.84 -24.37 2.86
CA GLU A 190 10.39 -25.66 2.36
C GLU A 190 10.67 -26.65 3.51
N HIS A 191 10.91 -26.14 4.69
CA HIS A 191 11.11 -26.94 5.89
C HIS A 191 9.95 -26.66 6.85
N THR A 192 9.22 -27.70 7.22
CA THR A 192 8.17 -27.57 8.24
C THR A 192 8.83 -27.16 9.55
N PRO A 193 8.46 -26.02 10.13
CA PRO A 193 9.03 -25.61 11.42
C PRO A 193 8.73 -26.67 12.47
N THR A 194 9.75 -27.14 13.17
CA THR A 194 9.58 -28.10 14.28
C THR A 194 8.73 -27.52 15.43
N HIS A 195 8.72 -26.18 15.52
CA HIS A 195 7.87 -25.44 16.45
C HIS A 195 7.34 -24.17 15.74
N PRO A 196 6.01 -24.06 15.50
CA PRO A 196 5.46 -22.83 14.95
C PRO A 196 5.79 -21.66 15.90
N SER A 197 6.48 -20.65 15.37
CA SER A 197 6.81 -19.46 16.15
C SER A 197 5.52 -18.80 16.65
N LYS A 198 5.47 -18.48 17.95
CA LYS A 198 4.32 -17.76 18.51
C LYS A 198 4.24 -16.39 17.83
N LEU A 199 3.04 -15.94 17.51
CA LEU A 199 2.78 -14.61 16.93
C LEU A 199 3.56 -13.51 17.69
N SER A 200 3.61 -13.57 19.01
CA SER A 200 4.35 -12.62 19.83
C SER A 200 5.85 -12.63 19.53
N HIS A 201 6.47 -13.78 19.28
CA HIS A 201 7.90 -13.85 19.00
C HIS A 201 8.24 -13.20 17.65
N VAL A 202 7.36 -13.30 16.67
CA VAL A 202 7.56 -12.68 15.36
C VAL A 202 7.32 -11.18 15.44
N LEU A 203 6.22 -10.74 16.10
CA LEU A 203 5.92 -9.32 16.29
C LEU A 203 7.01 -8.58 17.07
N PHE A 204 7.56 -9.22 18.10
CA PHE A 204 8.58 -8.62 18.96
C PHE A 204 10.03 -8.99 18.57
N ALA A 205 10.23 -9.67 17.42
CA ALA A 205 11.56 -9.87 16.89
C ALA A 205 12.22 -8.52 16.56
N ARG A 206 13.49 -8.37 16.90
CA ARG A 206 14.23 -7.11 16.70
C ARG A 206 14.13 -6.61 15.25
N THR A 207 14.33 -7.49 14.28
CA THR A 207 14.21 -7.15 12.84
C THR A 207 12.83 -6.61 12.51
N THR A 208 11.76 -7.27 12.99
CA THR A 208 10.38 -6.87 12.75
C THR A 208 10.10 -5.49 13.32
N ILE A 209 10.44 -5.27 14.60
CA ILE A 209 10.18 -3.97 15.25
C ILE A 209 10.96 -2.86 14.58
N THR A 210 12.28 -3.03 14.39
CA THR A 210 13.12 -1.94 13.85
C THR A 210 12.77 -1.60 12.41
N LEU A 211 12.50 -2.61 11.58
CA LEU A 211 12.13 -2.38 10.18
C LEU A 211 10.72 -1.79 10.07
N ASN A 212 9.76 -2.27 10.87
CA ASN A 212 8.39 -1.75 10.86
C ASN A 212 8.31 -0.31 11.36
N LEU A 213 9.05 0.02 12.43
CA LEU A 213 9.16 1.39 12.91
C LEU A 213 9.84 2.30 11.88
N ALA A 214 10.91 1.83 11.24
CA ALA A 214 11.56 2.59 10.17
C ALA A 214 10.59 2.90 9.02
N MET A 215 9.85 1.87 8.57
CA MET A 215 8.86 2.05 7.51
C MET A 215 7.64 2.86 7.97
N GLY A 216 7.21 2.74 9.23
CA GLY A 216 6.16 3.57 9.81
C GLY A 216 6.52 5.07 9.83
N LEU A 217 7.75 5.40 10.23
CA LEU A 217 8.26 6.77 10.18
C LEU A 217 8.34 7.31 8.74
N ARG A 218 8.78 6.49 7.78
CA ARG A 218 8.73 6.81 6.35
C ARG A 218 7.28 7.06 5.88
N CYS A 219 6.35 6.18 6.28
CA CYS A 219 4.94 6.30 5.94
C CYS A 219 4.29 7.54 6.56
N TRP A 220 4.77 7.97 7.74
CA TRP A 220 4.36 9.26 8.31
C TRP A 220 4.67 10.40 7.35
N THR A 221 5.92 10.55 6.93
CA THR A 221 6.32 11.62 6.00
C THR A 221 5.55 11.51 4.69
N HIS A 222 5.47 10.31 4.09
CA HIS A 222 4.73 10.09 2.83
C HIS A 222 3.25 10.44 2.96
N GLY A 223 2.59 9.98 4.03
CA GLY A 223 1.18 10.26 4.30
C GLY A 223 0.91 11.74 4.59
N ALA A 224 1.83 12.41 5.28
CA ALA A 224 1.74 13.85 5.52
C ALA A 224 1.81 14.66 4.21
N PHE A 225 2.72 14.31 3.29
CA PHE A 225 2.72 14.88 1.94
C PHE A 225 1.39 14.62 1.22
N GLY A 226 0.97 13.36 1.12
CA GLY A 226 -0.25 12.97 0.40
C GLY A 226 -1.50 13.68 0.89
N THR A 227 -1.59 13.88 2.22
CA THR A 227 -2.77 14.49 2.86
C THR A 227 -2.74 16.01 2.81
N PHE A 228 -1.59 16.62 3.11
CA PHE A 228 -1.54 18.06 3.38
C PHE A 228 -0.90 18.90 2.29
N LEU A 229 -0.23 18.31 1.29
CA LEU A 229 0.35 19.07 0.18
C LEU A 229 -0.70 19.89 -0.58
N PRO A 230 -1.86 19.32 -1.00
CA PRO A 230 -2.86 20.13 -1.67
C PRO A 230 -3.40 21.26 -0.80
N LEU A 231 -3.62 20.99 0.49
CA LEU A 231 -4.09 22.00 1.44
C LEU A 231 -3.06 23.10 1.62
N LEU A 232 -1.78 22.77 1.70
CA LEU A 232 -0.68 23.72 1.81
C LEU A 232 -0.66 24.65 0.60
N LEU A 233 -0.76 24.10 -0.62
CA LEU A 233 -0.73 24.88 -1.87
C LEU A 233 -1.94 25.81 -1.97
N VAL A 234 -3.14 25.33 -1.69
CA VAL A 234 -4.35 26.17 -1.68
C VAL A 234 -4.24 27.29 -0.65
N ARG A 235 -3.72 27.02 0.56
CA ARG A 235 -3.47 28.05 1.58
C ARG A 235 -2.37 29.06 1.19
N SER A 236 -1.47 28.65 0.29
CA SER A 236 -0.42 29.53 -0.26
C SER A 236 -0.93 30.37 -1.44
N GLY A 237 -2.19 30.26 -1.83
CA GLY A 237 -2.84 31.04 -2.88
C GLY A 237 -2.88 30.37 -4.25
N GLU A 238 -2.47 29.11 -4.34
CA GLU A 238 -2.55 28.32 -5.57
C GLU A 238 -3.97 27.80 -5.81
N ASP A 239 -4.33 27.61 -7.07
CA ASP A 239 -5.63 27.02 -7.42
C ASP A 239 -5.67 25.50 -7.13
N THR A 240 -6.88 24.96 -7.08
CA THR A 240 -7.11 23.53 -6.79
C THR A 240 -6.54 22.61 -7.87
N HIS A 241 -6.48 23.06 -9.13
CA HIS A 241 -5.92 22.28 -10.24
C HIS A 241 -4.42 22.17 -10.11
N ALA A 242 -3.72 23.28 -9.80
CA ALA A 242 -2.29 23.29 -9.53
C ALA A 242 -1.98 22.38 -8.32
N ALA A 243 -2.75 22.50 -7.23
CA ALA A 243 -2.59 21.65 -6.05
C ALA A 243 -2.73 20.15 -6.37
N GLY A 244 -3.71 19.79 -7.19
CA GLY A 244 -3.91 18.41 -7.67
C GLY A 244 -2.77 17.94 -8.56
N LEU A 245 -2.29 18.78 -9.49
CA LEU A 245 -1.17 18.46 -10.38
C LEU A 245 0.11 18.18 -9.59
N PHE A 246 0.42 19.02 -8.62
CA PHE A 246 1.64 18.87 -7.81
C PHE A 246 1.58 17.64 -6.89
N LEU A 247 0.40 17.29 -6.36
CA LEU A 247 0.19 16.01 -5.69
C LEU A 247 0.42 14.84 -6.65
N MET A 248 -0.10 14.92 -7.86
CA MET A 248 0.12 13.88 -8.89
C MET A 248 1.61 13.73 -9.22
N ILE A 249 2.36 14.83 -9.38
CA ILE A 249 3.81 14.79 -9.62
C ILE A 249 4.53 14.05 -8.48
N PHE A 250 4.19 14.34 -7.21
CA PHE A 250 4.72 13.63 -6.05
C PHE A 250 4.40 12.13 -6.10
N MET A 251 3.16 11.75 -6.41
CA MET A 251 2.73 10.35 -6.48
C MET A 251 3.40 9.59 -7.64
N VAL A 252 3.54 10.23 -8.81
CA VAL A 252 4.27 9.66 -9.96
C VAL A 252 5.74 9.49 -9.62
N GLY A 253 6.36 10.47 -8.94
CA GLY A 253 7.70 10.31 -8.39
C GLY A 253 7.81 9.07 -7.51
N GLY A 254 6.86 8.87 -6.61
CA GLY A 254 6.79 7.69 -5.75
C GLY A 254 6.69 6.37 -6.52
N MET A 255 5.83 6.31 -7.52
CA MET A 255 5.70 5.11 -8.38
C MET A 255 7.02 4.77 -9.09
N VAL A 256 7.66 5.77 -9.71
CA VAL A 256 8.96 5.59 -10.38
C VAL A 256 10.04 5.21 -9.38
N GLY A 257 10.04 5.84 -8.20
CA GLY A 257 10.98 5.55 -7.11
C GLY A 257 10.89 4.13 -6.60
N GLY A 258 9.67 3.63 -6.40
CA GLY A 258 9.43 2.22 -6.02
C GLY A 258 9.97 1.25 -7.07
N LEU A 259 9.69 1.50 -8.36
CA LEU A 259 10.18 0.67 -9.46
C LEU A 259 11.71 0.68 -9.55
N VAL A 260 12.33 1.86 -9.55
CA VAL A 260 13.79 2.00 -9.67
C VAL A 260 14.48 1.47 -8.42
N GLY A 261 14.00 1.83 -7.22
CA GLY A 261 14.57 1.40 -5.95
C GLY A 261 14.57 -0.11 -5.76
N GLY A 262 13.46 -0.79 -6.14
CA GLY A 262 13.39 -2.23 -6.08
C GLY A 262 14.35 -2.92 -7.05
N ASN A 263 14.39 -2.49 -8.31
CA ASN A 263 15.33 -3.06 -9.29
C ASN A 263 16.80 -2.79 -8.90
N LEU A 264 17.10 -1.61 -8.36
CA LEU A 264 18.45 -1.27 -7.92
C LEU A 264 18.88 -2.05 -6.68
N ALA A 265 17.94 -2.41 -5.80
CA ALA A 265 18.20 -3.22 -4.62
C ALA A 265 18.61 -4.66 -4.94
N ASP A 266 18.24 -5.19 -6.11
CA ASP A 266 18.68 -6.49 -6.57
C ASP A 266 20.21 -6.53 -6.87
N SER A 267 20.80 -5.36 -7.12
CA SER A 267 22.25 -5.24 -7.40
C SER A 267 23.07 -4.64 -6.24
N LEU A 268 22.47 -3.72 -5.45
CA LEU A 268 23.23 -2.99 -4.42
C LEU A 268 23.08 -3.56 -3.00
N SER A 269 21.95 -3.79 -2.53
CA SER A 269 21.39 -4.39 -1.32
C SER A 269 20.20 -3.56 -0.81
N GLY A 270 19.21 -4.25 -0.23
CA GLY A 270 18.02 -3.60 0.29
C GLY A 270 18.34 -2.54 1.36
N ARG A 271 19.30 -2.82 2.28
CA ARG A 271 19.72 -1.85 3.31
C ARG A 271 20.24 -0.55 2.70
N ARG A 272 21.12 -0.64 1.70
CA ARG A 272 21.71 0.56 1.08
C ARG A 272 20.65 1.42 0.42
N ILE A 273 19.68 0.78 -0.27
CA ILE A 273 18.56 1.49 -0.89
C ILE A 273 17.69 2.15 0.18
N ILE A 274 17.30 1.41 1.22
CA ILE A 274 16.43 1.95 2.28
C ILE A 274 17.11 3.15 2.97
N VAL A 275 18.31 2.95 3.49
CA VAL A 275 19.01 4.00 4.24
C VAL A 275 19.35 5.19 3.35
N GLY A 276 19.88 4.93 2.15
CA GLY A 276 20.28 5.98 1.20
C GLY A 276 19.08 6.83 0.75
N ALA A 277 17.97 6.18 0.38
CA ALA A 277 16.78 6.90 -0.05
C ALA A 277 16.15 7.74 1.06
N LEU A 278 16.07 7.20 2.30
CA LEU A 278 15.56 7.96 3.45
C LEU A 278 16.38 9.20 3.75
N LEU A 279 17.72 9.09 3.72
CA LEU A 279 18.61 10.24 3.97
C LEU A 279 18.59 11.25 2.82
N LEU A 280 18.61 10.78 1.58
CA LEU A 280 18.57 11.67 0.40
C LEU A 280 17.21 12.38 0.27
N CYS A 281 16.13 11.80 0.79
CA CYS A 281 14.81 12.42 0.77
C CYS A 281 14.73 13.70 1.62
N ILE A 282 15.58 13.83 2.64
CA ILE A 282 15.55 14.99 3.56
C ILE A 282 15.73 16.30 2.80
N LEU A 283 16.69 16.34 1.87
CA LEU A 283 17.03 17.59 1.16
C LEU A 283 15.87 18.12 0.29
N PRO A 284 15.29 17.33 -0.65
CA PRO A 284 14.18 17.82 -1.46
C PRO A 284 12.95 18.13 -0.62
N SER A 285 12.66 17.33 0.41
CA SER A 285 11.50 17.55 1.28
C SER A 285 11.63 18.83 2.10
N ALA A 286 12.79 19.06 2.73
CA ALA A 286 13.04 20.26 3.50
C ALA A 286 13.07 21.52 2.61
N TYR A 287 13.70 21.42 1.44
CA TYR A 287 13.71 22.52 0.46
C TYR A 287 12.29 22.92 0.06
N TYR A 288 11.43 21.95 -0.29
CA TYR A 288 10.07 22.24 -0.74
C TYR A 288 9.25 22.95 0.34
N PHE A 289 9.29 22.52 1.58
CA PHE A 289 8.50 23.14 2.64
C PHE A 289 9.02 24.49 3.11
N THR A 290 10.26 24.81 2.81
CA THR A 290 10.82 26.15 3.05
C THR A 290 10.65 27.10 1.86
N HIS A 291 10.41 26.57 0.64
CA HIS A 291 10.27 27.31 -0.62
C HIS A 291 9.09 26.76 -1.41
N VAL A 292 7.89 26.86 -0.81
CA VAL A 292 6.67 26.37 -1.45
C VAL A 292 6.45 27.09 -2.78
N SER A 293 6.48 26.35 -3.89
CA SER A 293 6.26 26.90 -5.22
C SER A 293 5.59 25.87 -6.15
N THR A 294 4.91 26.38 -7.17
CA THR A 294 4.28 25.59 -8.24
C THR A 294 4.99 25.81 -9.59
N ASP A 295 6.27 26.10 -9.55
CA ASP A 295 7.13 26.18 -10.71
C ASP A 295 7.78 24.82 -11.08
N VAL A 296 8.58 24.82 -12.14
CA VAL A 296 9.27 23.61 -12.62
C VAL A 296 10.21 23.04 -11.56
N LEU A 297 10.88 23.89 -10.78
CA LEU A 297 11.78 23.46 -9.71
C LEU A 297 11.01 22.81 -8.57
N GLY A 298 9.90 23.42 -8.13
CA GLY A 298 9.00 22.85 -7.12
C GLY A 298 8.47 21.48 -7.53
N GLY A 299 8.06 21.33 -8.80
CA GLY A 299 7.64 20.05 -9.37
C GLY A 299 8.76 19.01 -9.36
N ALA A 300 9.97 19.36 -9.79
CA ALA A 300 11.12 18.47 -9.80
C ALA A 300 11.51 18.01 -8.38
N VAL A 301 11.47 18.92 -7.42
CA VAL A 301 11.77 18.64 -6.01
C VAL A 301 10.72 17.72 -5.38
N LEU A 302 9.43 17.93 -5.67
CA LEU A 302 8.36 17.04 -5.21
C LEU A 302 8.45 15.65 -5.84
N PHE A 303 8.75 15.58 -7.14
CA PHE A 303 9.01 14.30 -7.80
C PHE A 303 10.16 13.56 -7.10
N ALA A 304 11.27 14.25 -6.82
CA ALA A 304 12.42 13.66 -6.13
C ALA A 304 12.06 13.19 -4.70
N ALA A 305 11.27 13.98 -3.95
CA ALA A 305 10.81 13.60 -2.63
C ALA A 305 9.93 12.33 -2.67
N GLY A 306 8.94 12.28 -3.57
CA GLY A 306 8.10 11.11 -3.79
C GLY A 306 8.92 9.88 -4.19
N PHE A 307 9.85 10.05 -5.15
CA PHE A 307 10.77 9.02 -5.59
C PHE A 307 11.54 8.41 -4.42
N MET A 308 12.19 9.24 -3.60
CA MET A 308 13.01 8.77 -2.48
C MET A 308 12.16 8.15 -1.36
N LEU A 309 10.95 8.63 -1.11
CA LEU A 309 10.06 8.05 -0.10
C LEU A 309 9.56 6.66 -0.45
N MET A 310 9.35 6.36 -1.73
CA MET A 310 8.79 5.07 -2.13
C MET A 310 9.86 4.05 -2.57
N ALA A 311 11.08 4.47 -2.90
CA ALA A 311 12.17 3.56 -3.24
C ALA A 311 12.47 2.47 -2.19
N PRO A 312 12.34 2.71 -0.86
CA PRO A 312 12.54 1.69 0.17
C PRO A 312 11.49 0.58 0.21
N GLN A 313 10.28 0.82 -0.28
CA GLN A 313 9.12 -0.06 -0.06
C GLN A 313 9.34 -1.51 -0.52
N PRO A 314 9.74 -1.80 -1.78
CA PRO A 314 9.92 -3.17 -2.24
C PRO A 314 10.96 -3.93 -1.42
N SER A 315 12.09 -3.26 -1.16
CA SER A 315 13.21 -3.84 -0.42
C SER A 315 12.86 -4.16 1.02
N SER A 316 12.01 -3.35 1.68
CA SER A 316 11.58 -3.58 3.04
C SER A 316 10.74 -4.85 3.17
N ILE A 317 9.90 -5.14 2.18
CA ILE A 317 9.05 -6.34 2.14
C ILE A 317 9.92 -7.58 1.94
N ILE A 318 10.80 -7.57 0.94
CA ILE A 318 11.69 -8.69 0.65
C ILE A 318 12.64 -8.94 1.83
N TRP A 319 13.18 -7.89 2.44
CA TRP A 319 14.01 -8.04 3.65
C TRP A 319 13.23 -8.70 4.80
N ALA A 320 12.00 -8.26 5.06
CA ALA A 320 11.18 -8.86 6.11
C ALA A 320 10.86 -10.34 5.82
N GLN A 321 10.54 -10.70 4.57
CA GLN A 321 10.32 -12.08 4.15
C GLN A 321 11.58 -12.95 4.33
N GLN A 322 12.74 -12.44 3.96
CA GLN A 322 14.02 -13.14 4.11
C GLN A 322 14.42 -13.31 5.58
N ALA A 323 14.14 -12.32 6.42
CA ALA A 323 14.41 -12.38 7.86
C ALA A 323 13.47 -13.34 8.61
N LEU A 324 12.28 -13.55 8.07
CA LEU A 324 11.22 -14.36 8.68
C LEU A 324 10.63 -15.36 7.66
N PRO A 325 11.42 -16.28 7.10
CA PRO A 325 10.99 -17.15 5.99
C PRO A 325 9.82 -18.08 6.36
N GLU A 326 9.70 -18.45 7.64
CA GLU A 326 8.59 -19.26 8.14
C GLU A 326 7.29 -18.45 8.36
N ASN A 327 7.38 -17.11 8.33
CA ASN A 327 6.28 -16.18 8.56
C ASN A 327 6.26 -15.07 7.49
N ALA A 328 6.55 -15.45 6.23
CA ALA A 328 6.70 -14.51 5.12
C ALA A 328 5.40 -13.73 4.82
N GLY A 329 4.24 -14.37 4.97
CA GLY A 329 2.94 -13.73 4.79
C GLY A 329 2.66 -12.66 5.84
N MET A 330 2.93 -12.98 7.11
CA MET A 330 2.82 -12.01 8.20
C MET A 330 3.82 -10.86 8.02
N ALA A 331 5.08 -11.17 7.69
CA ALA A 331 6.11 -10.17 7.44
C ALA A 331 5.71 -9.22 6.30
N SER A 332 5.12 -9.76 5.23
CA SER A 332 4.59 -8.97 4.11
C SER A 332 3.47 -8.03 4.53
N GLY A 333 2.46 -8.54 5.24
CA GLY A 333 1.35 -7.72 5.72
C GLY A 333 1.78 -6.60 6.67
N MET A 334 2.83 -6.85 7.48
CA MET A 334 3.42 -5.82 8.33
C MET A 334 4.11 -4.71 7.51
N MET A 335 4.82 -5.05 6.45
CA MET A 335 5.56 -4.08 5.64
C MET A 335 4.68 -3.38 4.59
N LEU A 336 3.63 -4.05 4.09
CA LEU A 336 2.72 -3.46 3.11
C LEU A 336 1.84 -2.40 3.75
N ASP A 337 1.10 -2.74 4.81
CA ASP A 337 0.03 -1.88 5.30
C ASP A 337 0.10 -1.53 6.79
N MET A 338 0.64 -2.39 7.66
CA MET A 338 0.78 -2.03 9.08
C MET A 338 1.72 -0.82 9.26
N SER A 339 2.76 -0.71 8.43
CA SER A 339 3.63 0.47 8.42
C SER A 339 2.88 1.75 8.02
N PHE A 340 1.91 1.69 7.10
CA PHE A 340 1.05 2.83 6.78
C PHE A 340 0.10 3.15 7.93
N GLY A 341 -0.43 2.13 8.62
CA GLY A 341 -1.21 2.31 9.84
C GLY A 341 -0.43 3.06 10.93
N LEU A 342 0.81 2.66 11.18
CA LEU A 342 1.71 3.37 12.10
C LEU A 342 1.99 4.81 11.63
N GLY A 343 2.23 5.00 10.34
CA GLY A 343 2.44 6.31 9.74
C GLY A 343 1.26 7.25 9.91
N SER A 344 0.02 6.73 9.88
CA SER A 344 -1.19 7.53 10.04
C SER A 344 -1.30 8.23 11.39
N LEU A 345 -0.73 7.65 12.46
CA LEU A 345 -0.61 8.30 13.76
C LEU A 345 0.26 9.57 13.67
N GLY A 346 1.35 9.49 12.91
CA GLY A 346 2.20 10.65 12.64
C GLY A 346 1.50 11.70 11.77
N VAL A 347 0.68 11.30 10.80
CA VAL A 347 -0.14 12.22 9.99
C VAL A 347 -1.12 12.99 10.90
N ALA A 348 -1.77 12.32 11.83
CA ALA A 348 -2.64 12.97 12.82
C ALA A 348 -1.85 13.96 13.71
N ALA A 349 -0.64 13.58 14.13
CA ALA A 349 0.24 14.48 14.88
C ALA A 349 0.65 15.71 14.03
N THR A 350 0.91 15.53 12.73
CA THR A 350 1.19 16.64 11.80
C THR A 350 0.00 17.59 11.68
N ALA A 351 -1.24 17.07 11.65
CA ALA A 351 -2.44 17.91 11.65
C ALA A 351 -2.53 18.76 12.90
N ALA A 352 -2.40 18.14 14.09
CA ALA A 352 -2.46 18.85 15.37
C ALA A 352 -1.34 19.91 15.50
N LEU A 353 -0.13 19.60 15.05
CA LEU A 353 0.95 20.57 15.00
C LEU A 353 0.66 21.70 14.00
N GLY A 354 0.06 21.38 12.86
CA GLY A 354 -0.31 22.35 11.82
C GLY A 354 -1.29 23.42 12.32
N ASP A 355 -2.16 23.06 13.26
CA ASP A 355 -3.08 24.02 13.91
C ASP A 355 -2.37 24.98 14.86
N VAL A 356 -1.20 24.61 15.40
CA VAL A 356 -0.44 25.39 16.39
C VAL A 356 0.67 26.23 15.75
N ILE A 357 1.49 25.58 14.88
CA ILE A 357 2.71 26.22 14.33
C ILE A 357 2.61 26.52 12.84
N GLY A 358 1.47 26.23 12.22
CA GLY A 358 1.28 26.32 10.77
C GLY A 358 1.67 25.05 10.01
N LEU A 359 1.10 24.89 8.82
CA LEU A 359 1.14 23.61 8.08
C LEU A 359 2.54 23.28 7.53
N ALA A 360 3.26 24.27 6.95
CA ALA A 360 4.60 24.04 6.40
C ALA A 360 5.63 23.64 7.48
N PRO A 361 5.73 24.32 8.64
CA PRO A 361 6.57 23.86 9.75
C PRO A 361 6.18 22.47 10.27
N ALA A 362 4.88 22.16 10.37
CA ALA A 362 4.42 20.84 10.82
C ALA A 362 4.84 19.73 9.86
N LEU A 363 4.81 19.99 8.55
CA LEU A 363 5.30 19.08 7.52
C LEU A 363 6.82 18.88 7.61
N LEU A 364 7.58 19.93 7.90
CA LEU A 364 9.01 19.81 8.19
C LEU A 364 9.31 18.89 9.38
N VAL A 365 8.47 18.92 10.43
CA VAL A 365 8.62 18.00 11.56
C VAL A 365 8.49 16.54 11.08
N SER A 366 7.60 16.23 10.16
CA SER A 366 7.51 14.86 9.60
C SER A 366 8.79 14.44 8.86
N VAL A 367 9.50 15.38 8.23
CA VAL A 367 10.78 15.11 7.55
C VAL A 367 11.87 14.74 8.56
N LEU A 368 11.84 15.29 9.78
CA LEU A 368 12.77 14.95 10.86
C LEU A 368 12.63 13.50 11.35
N ALA A 369 11.54 12.81 11.00
CA ALA A 369 11.40 11.38 11.25
C ALA A 369 12.31 10.52 10.35
N LEU A 370 12.72 11.01 9.17
CA LEU A 370 13.51 10.23 8.21
C LEU A 370 14.92 9.86 8.69
N PRO A 371 15.70 10.74 9.35
CA PRO A 371 16.97 10.32 9.97
C PRO A 371 16.80 9.19 10.97
N LEU A 372 15.78 9.24 11.82
CA LEU A 372 15.47 8.19 12.78
C LEU A 372 15.08 6.89 12.05
N ALA A 373 14.26 6.97 11.01
CA ALA A 373 13.92 5.84 10.16
C ALA A 373 15.18 5.20 9.52
N ALA A 374 16.11 6.02 9.02
CA ALA A 374 17.37 5.57 8.45
C ALA A 374 18.26 4.86 9.48
N ILE A 375 18.36 5.41 10.70
CA ILE A 375 19.10 4.77 11.82
C ILE A 375 18.47 3.42 12.16
N LEU A 376 17.14 3.34 12.32
CA LEU A 376 16.43 2.10 12.61
C LEU A 376 16.66 1.05 11.51
N ALA A 377 16.58 1.45 10.24
CA ALA A 377 16.86 0.56 9.11
C ALA A 377 18.33 0.10 9.11
N TYR A 378 19.28 0.98 9.45
CA TYR A 378 20.70 0.66 9.49
C TYR A 378 21.04 -0.37 10.56
N ILE A 379 20.47 -0.24 11.79
CA ILE A 379 20.70 -1.17 12.90
C ILE A 379 19.86 -2.46 12.82
N THR A 380 18.95 -2.55 11.85
CA THR A 380 18.15 -3.76 11.62
C THR A 380 19.07 -4.91 11.18
N PRO A 381 19.01 -6.10 11.80
CA PRO A 381 19.80 -7.24 11.39
C PRO A 381 19.52 -7.64 9.95
N GLU A 382 20.58 -7.80 9.14
CA GLU A 382 20.41 -8.32 7.77
C GLU A 382 20.03 -9.80 7.79
N PRO A 383 19.21 -10.26 6.82
CA PRO A 383 18.98 -11.68 6.64
C PRO A 383 20.32 -12.39 6.43
N ARG A 384 20.49 -13.55 7.02
CA ARG A 384 21.66 -14.39 6.74
C ARG A 384 21.55 -14.87 5.28
N SER A 385 22.55 -14.54 4.47
CA SER A 385 22.71 -15.00 3.09
C SER A 385 22.80 -16.52 3.01
#